data_b89525bc8dd348c6a6f551abf98b07c1
#
_entry.id   b89525bc8dd348c6a6f551abf98b07c1
#
_cell.length_a   1.000
_cell.length_b   1.000
_cell.length_c   1.000
_cell.angle_alpha   90.00
_cell.angle_beta   90.00
_cell.angle_gamma   90.00
#
_symmetry.space_group_name_H-M   'P 1'
#
loop_
_entity.id
_entity.type
_entity.pdbx_description
1 polymer ?
#
loop_
_entity_poly.entity_id
_entity_poly.type
_entity_poly.pdbx_seq_one_letter_code
_entity_poly.pdbx_strand_id
1 'polypeptide(L)'
;MKIKRFLKKLLKNIFSLLIWEIPIVLLFLMIYPKSPDKAIEMQVPGYAIILYDPPYIYNSNQGKKFLINGEEYTVTTNYKGNIYKLFDMLQKEDNVKFKYFWIGGGKCIVDIRSDSTVYSNYDKQYSTGKIVAFVFCGLAQLAFGIIQSWTLQDIYLDFLDLRDAD
;
A
#
# COMPACT_ATOMS: atom_id res chain seq x y z
N MET A 1 -26.79 34.37 24.81
CA MET A 1 -27.11 33.88 23.44
C MET A 1 -25.84 33.67 22.59
N LYS A 2 -24.82 34.54 22.67
CA LYS A 2 -23.54 34.45 21.92
C LYS A 2 -22.72 33.19 22.21
N ILE A 3 -22.57 32.80 23.50
CA ILE A 3 -21.81 31.60 23.91
C ILE A 3 -22.36 30.30 23.29
N LYS A 4 -23.68 30.10 23.26
CA LYS A 4 -24.27 28.91 22.61
C LYS A 4 -23.95 28.86 21.11
N ARG A 5 -23.93 30.02 20.42
CA ARG A 5 -23.61 30.10 19.00
C ARG A 5 -22.11 29.76 18.77
N PHE A 6 -21.24 30.27 19.61
CA PHE A 6 -19.81 29.97 19.57
C PHE A 6 -19.54 28.47 19.79
N LEU A 7 -20.08 27.87 20.85
CA LEU A 7 -19.93 26.43 21.14
C LEU A 7 -20.42 25.55 19.98
N LYS A 8 -21.55 25.92 19.36
CA LYS A 8 -22.07 25.17 18.20
C LYS A 8 -21.11 25.27 17.00
N LYS A 9 -20.51 26.43 16.75
CA LYS A 9 -19.54 26.66 15.67
C LYS A 9 -18.25 25.89 15.95
N LEU A 10 -17.76 25.96 17.18
CA LEU A 10 -16.57 25.22 17.64
C LEU A 10 -16.74 23.70 17.45
N LEU A 11 -17.85 23.13 17.92
CA LEU A 11 -18.14 21.72 17.75
C LEU A 11 -18.22 21.31 16.28
N LYS A 12 -18.90 22.13 15.46
CA LYS A 12 -18.99 21.89 14.02
C LYS A 12 -17.60 21.86 13.35
N ASN A 13 -16.72 22.77 13.73
CA ASN A 13 -15.37 22.87 13.16
C ASN A 13 -14.49 21.68 13.62
N ILE A 14 -14.52 21.33 14.91
CA ILE A 14 -13.84 20.14 15.43
C ILE A 14 -14.32 18.87 14.70
N PHE A 15 -15.62 18.73 14.52
CA PHE A 15 -16.18 17.57 13.82
C PHE A 15 -15.76 17.53 12.34
N SER A 16 -15.73 18.69 11.68
CA SER A 16 -15.23 18.81 10.31
C SER A 16 -13.75 18.42 10.21
N LEU A 17 -12.91 18.84 11.14
CA LEU A 17 -11.49 18.48 11.17
C LEU A 17 -11.31 16.96 11.31
N LEU A 18 -12.04 16.32 12.21
CA LEU A 18 -11.98 14.87 12.42
C LEU A 18 -12.43 14.11 11.16
N ILE A 19 -13.48 14.56 10.47
CA ILE A 19 -13.95 13.91 9.25
C ILE A 19 -12.88 13.94 8.15
N TRP A 20 -12.12 15.02 8.03
CA TRP A 20 -11.07 15.14 7.02
C TRP A 20 -9.82 14.32 7.34
N GLU A 21 -9.54 14.00 8.61
CA GLU A 21 -8.44 13.10 8.99
C GLU A 21 -8.70 11.66 8.56
N ILE A 22 -9.95 11.20 8.58
CA ILE A 22 -10.32 9.82 8.22
C ILE A 22 -9.82 9.42 6.83
N PRO A 23 -10.04 10.20 5.74
CA PRO A 23 -9.52 9.89 4.42
C PRO A 23 -8.00 9.77 4.37
N ILE A 24 -7.27 10.61 5.12
CA ILE A 24 -5.80 10.57 5.15
C ILE A 24 -5.31 9.29 5.81
N VAL A 25 -5.92 8.91 6.94
CA VAL A 25 -5.60 7.66 7.63
C VAL A 25 -5.92 6.45 6.75
N LEU A 26 -7.09 6.44 6.09
CA LEU A 26 -7.47 5.37 5.17
C LEU A 26 -6.51 5.28 3.99
N LEU A 27 -6.13 6.41 3.40
CA LEU A 27 -5.14 6.48 2.33
C LEU A 27 -3.79 5.92 2.77
N PHE A 28 -3.33 6.28 3.97
CA PHE A 28 -2.11 5.73 4.54
C PHE A 28 -2.18 4.21 4.68
N LEU A 29 -3.28 3.67 5.24
CA LEU A 29 -3.47 2.23 5.40
C LEU A 29 -3.54 1.49 4.06
N MET A 30 -4.05 2.13 3.00
CA MET A 30 -4.11 1.55 1.65
C MET A 30 -2.75 1.55 0.95
N ILE A 31 -1.95 2.59 1.14
CA ILE A 31 -0.64 2.76 0.46
C ILE A 31 0.47 2.02 1.21
N TYR A 32 0.32 1.91 2.55
CA TYR A 32 1.37 1.32 3.39
C TYR A 32 1.59 -0.16 3.03
N PRO A 33 2.81 -0.56 2.64
CA PRO A 33 3.08 -1.91 2.18
C PRO A 33 2.97 -2.93 3.33
N LYS A 34 2.56 -4.15 3.00
CA LYS A 34 2.52 -5.25 3.98
C LYS A 34 3.92 -5.60 4.45
N SER A 35 4.07 -5.86 5.77
CA SER A 35 5.36 -6.27 6.32
C SER A 35 5.85 -7.59 5.72
N PRO A 36 7.15 -7.69 5.36
CA PRO A 36 7.75 -8.94 4.88
C PRO A 36 7.58 -10.11 5.85
N ASP A 37 7.55 -9.84 7.16
CA ASP A 37 7.38 -10.86 8.20
C ASP A 37 6.02 -11.58 8.16
N LYS A 38 5.04 -10.98 7.46
CA LYS A 38 3.71 -11.56 7.24
C LYS A 38 3.62 -12.35 5.93
N ALA A 39 4.69 -12.38 5.14
CA ALA A 39 4.73 -13.18 3.93
C ALA A 39 4.83 -14.67 4.28
N ILE A 40 4.12 -15.48 3.52
CA ILE A 40 4.24 -16.93 3.63
C ILE A 40 5.40 -17.35 2.75
N GLU A 41 6.32 -18.13 3.31
CA GLU A 41 7.45 -18.66 2.58
C GLU A 41 7.12 -20.06 2.05
N MET A 42 7.56 -20.32 0.83
CA MET A 42 7.43 -21.62 0.17
C MET A 42 8.72 -21.92 -0.58
N GLN A 43 9.12 -23.16 -0.59
CA GLN A 43 10.30 -23.66 -1.30
C GLN A 43 9.91 -24.83 -2.19
N VAL A 44 10.30 -24.76 -3.45
CA VAL A 44 10.01 -25.80 -4.45
C VAL A 44 11.16 -25.94 -5.42
N PRO A 45 11.35 -27.11 -6.02
CA PRO A 45 12.30 -27.25 -7.12
C PRO A 45 11.77 -26.51 -8.37
N GLY A 46 12.69 -25.98 -9.17
CA GLY A 46 12.32 -25.17 -10.34
C GLY A 46 11.43 -25.92 -11.33
N TYR A 47 11.65 -27.22 -11.52
CA TYR A 47 10.84 -28.05 -12.43
C TYR A 47 9.37 -28.20 -11.98
N ALA A 48 9.05 -27.94 -10.71
CA ALA A 48 7.67 -28.00 -10.20
C ALA A 48 6.88 -26.71 -10.46
N ILE A 49 7.52 -25.69 -11.04
CA ILE A 49 6.90 -24.43 -11.41
C ILE A 49 6.40 -24.57 -12.84
N ILE A 50 5.12 -24.24 -13.08
CA ILE A 50 4.53 -24.25 -14.43
C ILE A 50 4.06 -22.84 -14.73
N LEU A 51 4.43 -22.30 -15.88
CA LEU A 51 3.89 -21.02 -16.33
C LEU A 51 2.51 -21.23 -16.94
N TYR A 52 1.52 -20.58 -16.35
CA TYR A 52 0.15 -20.59 -16.83
C TYR A 52 -0.19 -19.24 -17.46
N ASP A 53 -0.49 -19.26 -18.76
CA ASP A 53 -0.89 -18.10 -19.55
C ASP A 53 -2.35 -18.29 -19.97
N PRO A 54 -3.31 -17.72 -19.22
CA PRO A 54 -4.74 -17.92 -19.54
C PRO A 54 -5.07 -17.29 -20.90
N PRO A 55 -5.81 -18.02 -21.78
CA PRO A 55 -5.96 -17.66 -23.19
C PRO A 55 -6.77 -16.40 -23.50
N TYR A 56 -7.28 -15.67 -22.51
CA TYR A 56 -8.26 -14.59 -22.74
C TYR A 56 -8.00 -13.25 -22.05
N ILE A 57 -6.80 -12.99 -21.54
CA ILE A 57 -6.53 -11.68 -20.96
C ILE A 57 -5.70 -10.84 -21.94
N TYR A 58 -6.41 -9.99 -22.66
CA TYR A 58 -5.89 -9.13 -23.75
C TYR A 58 -4.96 -8.00 -23.29
N ASN A 59 -4.57 -7.90 -22.03
CA ASN A 59 -3.64 -6.86 -21.55
C ASN A 59 -2.53 -7.42 -20.68
N SER A 60 -1.33 -7.40 -21.27
CA SER A 60 -0.03 -7.19 -20.64
C SER A 60 0.14 -7.59 -19.18
N ASN A 61 0.97 -8.55 -18.90
CA ASN A 61 1.60 -8.88 -17.60
C ASN A 61 0.69 -9.19 -16.39
N GLN A 62 -0.58 -8.79 -16.37
CA GLN A 62 -1.50 -9.01 -15.24
C GLN A 62 -2.13 -10.41 -15.20
N GLY A 63 -2.03 -11.17 -16.28
CA GLY A 63 -2.68 -12.49 -16.38
C GLY A 63 -1.77 -13.69 -16.16
N LYS A 64 -0.47 -13.49 -16.17
CA LYS A 64 0.49 -14.61 -16.09
C LYS A 64 0.67 -15.09 -14.67
N LYS A 65 0.50 -16.39 -14.48
CA LYS A 65 0.55 -17.02 -13.18
C LYS A 65 1.55 -18.16 -13.20
N PHE A 66 2.13 -18.43 -12.05
CA PHE A 66 2.81 -19.68 -11.79
C PHE A 66 1.83 -20.66 -11.17
N LEU A 67 1.79 -21.86 -11.71
CA LEU A 67 1.16 -23.02 -11.08
C LEU A 67 2.25 -23.77 -10.32
N ILE A 68 2.07 -23.88 -9.00
CA ILE A 68 3.00 -24.54 -8.11
C ILE A 68 2.20 -25.52 -7.25
N ASN A 69 2.49 -26.81 -7.37
CA ASN A 69 1.73 -27.86 -6.67
C ASN A 69 0.20 -27.80 -6.93
N GLY A 70 -0.22 -27.42 -8.15
CA GLY A 70 -1.63 -27.30 -8.53
C GLY A 70 -2.33 -26.02 -8.06
N GLU A 71 -1.64 -25.11 -7.37
CA GLU A 71 -2.18 -23.83 -6.91
C GLU A 71 -1.66 -22.67 -7.77
N GLU A 72 -2.54 -21.68 -8.02
CA GLU A 72 -2.22 -20.51 -8.82
C GLU A 72 -1.59 -19.38 -7.99
N TYR A 73 -0.49 -18.84 -8.48
CA TYR A 73 0.22 -17.71 -7.91
C TYR A 73 0.43 -16.61 -8.96
N THR A 74 -0.05 -15.43 -8.71
CA THR A 74 0.21 -14.26 -9.56
C THR A 74 1.59 -13.69 -9.22
N VAL A 75 2.44 -13.51 -10.23
CA VAL A 75 3.70 -12.78 -10.05
C VAL A 75 3.40 -11.29 -10.06
N THR A 76 3.74 -10.60 -8.98
CA THR A 76 3.50 -9.14 -8.93
C THR A 76 4.37 -8.40 -9.94
N THR A 77 3.89 -7.23 -10.37
CA THR A 77 4.56 -6.33 -11.33
C THR A 77 5.95 -5.84 -10.89
N ASN A 78 6.38 -6.23 -9.71
CA ASN A 78 7.69 -5.88 -9.16
C ASN A 78 8.86 -6.58 -9.87
N TYR A 79 8.58 -7.62 -10.63
CA TYR A 79 9.56 -8.16 -11.55
C TYR A 79 9.54 -7.33 -12.85
N LYS A 80 10.57 -6.52 -13.03
CA LYS A 80 10.71 -5.63 -14.20
C LYS A 80 11.14 -6.36 -15.48
N GLY A 81 11.36 -7.66 -15.43
CA GLY A 81 11.83 -8.47 -16.55
C GLY A 81 10.70 -9.17 -17.32
N ASN A 82 11.10 -9.88 -18.37
CA ASN A 82 10.20 -10.76 -19.10
C ASN A 82 9.92 -12.02 -18.27
N ILE A 83 8.66 -12.30 -17.97
CA ILE A 83 8.25 -13.44 -17.13
C ILE A 83 8.61 -14.79 -17.75
N TYR A 84 8.64 -14.91 -19.06
CA TYR A 84 9.08 -16.14 -19.74
C TYR A 84 10.57 -16.39 -19.48
N LYS A 85 11.39 -15.33 -19.59
CA LYS A 85 12.80 -15.42 -19.29
C LYS A 85 13.06 -15.77 -17.82
N LEU A 86 12.26 -15.21 -16.92
CA LEU A 86 12.30 -15.57 -15.50
C LEU A 86 11.97 -17.04 -15.33
N PHE A 87 10.88 -17.52 -15.95
CA PHE A 87 10.47 -18.91 -15.90
C PHE A 87 11.56 -19.85 -16.39
N ASP A 88 12.17 -19.56 -17.54
CA ASP A 88 13.27 -20.36 -18.09
C ASP A 88 14.51 -20.44 -17.18
N MET A 89 14.75 -19.37 -16.42
CA MET A 89 15.83 -19.36 -15.43
C MET A 89 15.46 -20.20 -14.22
N LEU A 90 14.24 -20.05 -13.69
CA LEU A 90 13.76 -20.77 -12.52
C LEU A 90 13.70 -22.29 -12.76
N GLN A 91 13.36 -22.72 -13.98
CA GLN A 91 13.34 -24.13 -14.36
C GLN A 91 14.69 -24.86 -14.20
N LYS A 92 15.78 -24.12 -14.22
CA LYS A 92 17.15 -24.64 -14.10
C LYS A 92 17.65 -24.71 -12.65
N GLU A 93 16.89 -24.14 -11.72
CA GLU A 93 17.26 -24.08 -10.32
C GLU A 93 16.77 -25.31 -9.57
N ASP A 94 17.65 -25.93 -8.80
CA ASP A 94 17.28 -27.08 -7.96
C ASP A 94 16.31 -26.67 -6.85
N ASN A 95 16.38 -25.39 -6.43
CA ASN A 95 15.70 -24.89 -5.27
C ASN A 95 15.30 -23.43 -5.43
N VAL A 96 14.00 -23.16 -5.44
CA VAL A 96 13.44 -21.81 -5.55
C VAL A 96 12.62 -21.51 -4.31
N LYS A 97 12.94 -20.39 -3.67
CA LYS A 97 12.23 -19.85 -2.50
C LYS A 97 11.34 -18.70 -2.94
N PHE A 98 10.07 -18.78 -2.57
CA PHE A 98 9.08 -17.74 -2.82
C PHE A 98 8.58 -17.17 -1.50
N LYS A 99 8.34 -15.85 -1.50
CA LYS A 99 7.47 -15.21 -0.50
C LYS A 99 6.21 -14.72 -1.19
N TYR A 100 5.05 -14.98 -0.60
CA TYR A 100 3.77 -14.54 -1.15
C TYR A 100 2.82 -14.03 -0.08
N PHE A 101 1.85 -13.22 -0.52
CA PHE A 101 0.73 -12.76 0.29
C PHE A 101 -0.60 -13.17 -0.33
N TRP A 102 -1.62 -13.24 0.50
CA TRP A 102 -3.00 -13.23 0.05
C TRP A 102 -3.43 -11.78 -0.23
N ILE A 103 -3.79 -11.47 -1.47
CA ILE A 103 -4.22 -10.15 -1.92
C ILE A 103 -5.44 -10.33 -2.82
N GLY A 104 -6.59 -9.70 -2.47
CA GLY A 104 -7.79 -9.73 -3.30
C GLY A 104 -8.33 -11.13 -3.61
N GLY A 105 -8.17 -12.10 -2.69
CA GLY A 105 -8.60 -13.48 -2.89
C GLY A 105 -7.62 -14.36 -3.68
N GLY A 106 -6.45 -13.83 -4.09
CA GLY A 106 -5.40 -14.59 -4.80
C GLY A 106 -4.07 -14.60 -4.06
N LYS A 107 -3.21 -15.56 -4.39
CA LYS A 107 -1.84 -15.66 -3.90
C LYS A 107 -0.92 -14.85 -4.81
N CYS A 108 -0.26 -13.81 -4.26
CA CYS A 108 0.64 -12.94 -5.01
C CYS A 108 2.09 -13.14 -4.57
N ILE A 109 2.95 -13.62 -5.46
CA ILE A 109 4.38 -13.75 -5.23
C ILE A 109 5.00 -12.35 -5.25
N VAL A 110 5.77 -12.04 -4.21
CA VAL A 110 6.44 -10.75 -4.03
C VAL A 110 7.96 -10.86 -3.98
N ASP A 111 8.48 -12.03 -3.63
CA ASP A 111 9.92 -12.29 -3.56
C ASP A 111 10.23 -13.66 -4.20
N ILE A 112 11.30 -13.70 -4.99
CA ILE A 112 11.74 -14.90 -5.70
C ILE A 112 13.26 -14.98 -5.56
N ARG A 113 13.73 -16.06 -4.97
CA ARG A 113 15.18 -16.32 -4.76
C ARG A 113 15.49 -17.77 -5.07
N SER A 114 16.67 -18.00 -5.64
CA SER A 114 17.32 -19.31 -5.61
C SER A 114 18.50 -19.27 -4.65
N ASP A 115 19.16 -20.39 -4.49
CA ASP A 115 20.37 -20.47 -3.66
C ASP A 115 21.51 -19.60 -4.23
N SER A 116 21.52 -19.35 -5.54
CA SER A 116 22.53 -18.56 -6.27
C SER A 116 22.12 -17.14 -6.60
N THR A 117 20.81 -16.85 -6.75
CA THR A 117 20.32 -15.62 -7.36
C THR A 117 19.08 -15.06 -6.68
N VAL A 118 19.05 -13.73 -6.53
CA VAL A 118 17.86 -13.00 -6.09
C VAL A 118 17.20 -12.38 -7.31
N TYR A 119 16.04 -12.92 -7.73
CA TYR A 119 15.28 -12.45 -8.88
C TYR A 119 14.38 -11.27 -8.54
N SER A 120 13.84 -11.26 -7.33
CA SER A 120 13.01 -10.18 -6.80
C SER A 120 13.31 -10.00 -5.31
N ASN A 121 13.35 -8.75 -4.84
CA ASN A 121 13.67 -8.44 -3.45
C ASN A 121 12.56 -7.56 -2.85
N TYR A 122 11.67 -8.19 -2.11
CA TYR A 122 10.55 -7.50 -1.47
C TYR A 122 10.99 -6.61 -0.30
N ASP A 123 12.03 -6.98 0.44
CA ASP A 123 12.51 -6.19 1.59
C ASP A 123 12.94 -4.79 1.15
N LYS A 124 13.65 -4.70 0.01
CA LYS A 124 14.03 -3.40 -0.59
C LYS A 124 12.82 -2.60 -1.04
N GLN A 125 11.84 -3.26 -1.67
CA GLN A 125 10.60 -2.61 -2.13
C GLN A 125 9.75 -2.15 -0.97
N TYR A 126 9.64 -2.96 0.07
CA TYR A 126 8.94 -2.63 1.31
C TYR A 126 9.54 -1.38 1.96
N SER A 127 10.87 -1.30 2.06
CA SER A 127 11.56 -0.12 2.60
C SER A 127 11.27 1.14 1.78
N THR A 128 11.38 1.04 0.45
CA THR A 128 11.04 2.15 -0.45
C THR A 128 9.57 2.53 -0.37
N GLY A 129 8.67 1.53 -0.34
CA GLY A 129 7.22 1.74 -0.24
C GLY A 129 6.82 2.46 1.05
N LYS A 130 7.48 2.14 2.18
CA LYS A 130 7.27 2.88 3.43
C LYS A 130 7.62 4.36 3.29
N ILE A 131 8.79 4.66 2.72
CA ILE A 131 9.24 6.04 2.53
C ILE A 131 8.22 6.79 1.65
N VAL A 132 7.79 6.20 0.54
CA VAL A 132 6.79 6.80 -0.35
C VAL A 132 5.47 7.05 0.39
N ALA A 133 4.98 6.08 1.17
CA ALA A 133 3.75 6.23 1.96
C ALA A 133 3.86 7.38 2.97
N PHE A 134 4.97 7.45 3.72
CA PHE A 134 5.20 8.53 4.68
C PHE A 134 5.31 9.90 4.02
N VAL A 135 6.08 10.01 2.92
CA VAL A 135 6.22 11.29 2.20
C VAL A 135 4.88 11.76 1.65
N PHE A 136 4.13 10.85 1.00
CA PHE A 136 2.85 11.20 0.41
C PHE A 136 1.82 11.61 1.45
N CYS A 137 1.68 10.84 2.54
CA CYS A 137 0.76 11.18 3.62
C CYS A 137 1.22 12.42 4.40
N GLY A 138 2.53 12.62 4.57
CA GLY A 138 3.09 13.82 5.17
C GLY A 138 2.78 15.08 4.37
N LEU A 139 2.89 15.03 3.04
CA LEU A 139 2.51 16.15 2.17
C LEU A 139 0.99 16.42 2.21
N ALA A 140 0.18 15.36 2.22
CA ALA A 140 -1.27 15.50 2.38
C ALA A 140 -1.63 16.16 3.72
N GLN A 141 -0.96 15.76 4.80
CA GLN A 141 -1.16 16.33 6.13
C GLN A 141 -0.72 17.80 6.21
N LEU A 142 0.41 18.16 5.57
CA LEU A 142 0.86 19.55 5.49
C LEU A 142 -0.15 20.43 4.73
N ALA A 143 -0.63 19.97 3.58
CA ALA A 143 -1.66 20.70 2.81
C ALA A 143 -2.94 20.87 3.64
N PHE A 144 -3.36 19.83 4.35
CA PHE A 144 -4.52 19.89 5.23
C PHE A 144 -4.28 20.80 6.43
N GLY A 145 -3.09 20.81 7.02
CA GLY A 145 -2.70 21.69 8.12
C GLY A 145 -2.83 23.17 7.78
N ILE A 146 -2.57 23.56 6.53
CA ILE A 146 -2.79 24.94 6.04
C ILE A 146 -4.29 25.30 6.09
N ILE A 147 -5.16 24.40 5.64
CA ILE A 147 -6.61 24.58 5.67
C ILE A 147 -7.11 24.67 7.12
N GLN A 148 -6.58 23.79 7.97
CA GLN A 148 -6.90 23.80 9.41
C GLN A 148 -6.51 25.11 10.08
N SER A 149 -5.34 25.70 9.73
CA SER A 149 -4.88 26.95 10.33
C SER A 149 -5.85 28.10 10.09
N TRP A 150 -6.44 28.19 8.90
CA TRP A 150 -7.46 29.19 8.59
C TRP A 150 -8.72 29.01 9.43
N THR A 151 -9.17 27.75 9.57
CA THR A 151 -10.33 27.42 10.40
C THR A 151 -10.09 27.77 11.88
N LEU A 152 -8.88 27.51 12.39
CA LEU A 152 -8.50 27.86 13.77
C LEU A 152 -8.42 29.37 13.96
N GLN A 153 -7.93 30.11 12.96
CA GLN A 153 -7.89 31.56 12.97
C GLN A 153 -9.30 32.18 13.08
N ASP A 154 -10.26 31.63 12.31
CA ASP A 154 -11.65 32.05 12.38
C ASP A 154 -12.26 31.80 13.78
N ILE A 155 -11.97 30.65 14.38
CA ILE A 155 -12.42 30.35 15.75
C ILE A 155 -11.81 31.29 16.76
N TYR A 156 -10.53 31.62 16.60
CA TYR A 156 -9.83 32.54 17.49
C TYR A 156 -10.40 33.95 17.42
N LEU A 157 -10.72 34.46 16.22
CA LEU A 157 -11.38 35.76 16.03
C LEU A 157 -12.76 35.80 16.68
N ASP A 158 -13.57 34.73 16.48
CA ASP A 158 -14.89 34.64 17.15
C ASP A 158 -14.76 34.61 18.70
N PHE A 159 -13.68 34.05 19.24
CA PHE A 159 -13.41 34.05 20.69
C PHE A 159 -13.07 35.43 21.19
N LEU A 160 -12.24 36.19 20.46
CA LEU A 160 -11.93 37.60 20.80
C LEU A 160 -13.17 38.46 20.81
N ASP A 161 -14.06 38.32 19.81
CA ASP A 161 -15.32 39.05 19.75
C ASP A 161 -16.28 38.75 20.93
N LEU A 162 -16.17 37.54 21.50
CA LEU A 162 -16.91 37.18 22.72
C LEU A 162 -16.33 37.83 23.95
N ARG A 163 -15.00 37.83 24.07
CA ARG A 163 -14.29 38.45 25.22
C ARG A 163 -14.52 39.95 25.31
N ASP A 164 -14.48 40.65 24.17
CA ASP A 164 -14.59 42.10 24.14
C ASP A 164 -16.06 42.56 24.21
N ALA A 165 -17.00 41.63 24.33
CA ALA A 165 -18.45 41.94 24.45
C ALA A 165 -19.01 41.82 25.87
N ASP A 166 -18.18 41.44 26.85
CA ASP A 166 -18.44 41.42 28.29
C ASP A 166 -17.79 42.64 28.93
#